data_360684ce9a45fae01d33bc5f4b22a858
#
_entry.id   360684ce9a45fae01d33bc5f4b22a858
#
_cell.length_a   1.000
_cell.length_b   1.000
_cell.length_c   1.000
_cell.angle_alpha   90.00
_cell.angle_beta   90.00
_cell.angle_gamma   90.00
#
_symmetry.space_group_name_H-M   'P 1'
#
loop_
_entity.id
_entity.type
_entity.pdbx_description
1 polymer ?
#
loop_
_entity_poly.entity_id
_entity_poly.type
_entity_poly.pdbx_seq_one_letter_code
_entity_poly.pdbx_strand_id
1 'polypeptide(L)'
;MTITMTMKVSRVRCDRAPAWAQLQRSFDQRGKNFDLRTAFAADSQRFAAFSQQAPHVFADLSKNLIDAGVQDVLLELARQCGVEQHRDALFAGEAINRTENRAVMHFLLRKPVPAQYEPAQEATKNIADELRKVEETRRAMLAYAEQVRADDAITDIVNIGIGGSDLGPQMVTLALAEFATLAKRVHFVSNVDGQELAAVLAQCRPESTLFLIASKTFTTTETMTNAHSAKAWFEAEGGLDISQHFAALTTNVAAANAFGIQTTFGFWDWVGGRFSLWSAIGLPVAIAIGAAGFRDLLAGANAMDEHFRTAPLAQNLPIRLGLLDVWYRNFHGFASRCIAPYSSPLRRLPAFLQQLEMESNGKRVDASGELLPFDTSPVLWGEPGTNGQHAYFQMLHQGTSVVPVEFVAVKKAAKSLPGHHTQLLANALAQAQALMRGKGDAGGHKNFHGNRPSTFFLLDELTPASLGALIALHEHRVFVSGSLWGINSFDQWGVELGKVLAKEMEARLGTGDAAGLDGSSAGLLQKIYAK
;
A
#
# COMPACT_ATOMS: atom_id res chain seq x y z
N MET A 1 -27.98 15.70 -32.38
CA MET A 1 -27.64 15.88 -30.97
C MET A 1 -28.00 14.57 -30.26
N THR A 2 -27.11 13.58 -30.35
CA THR A 2 -27.34 12.25 -29.81
C THR A 2 -26.76 12.26 -28.41
N ILE A 3 -27.62 12.30 -27.40
CA ILE A 3 -27.24 12.20 -25.99
C ILE A 3 -26.81 10.74 -25.77
N THR A 4 -25.52 10.51 -25.75
CA THR A 4 -24.96 9.23 -25.30
C THR A 4 -25.22 9.14 -23.79
N MET A 5 -26.29 8.46 -23.43
CA MET A 5 -26.55 8.08 -22.03
C MET A 5 -25.39 7.18 -21.59
N THR A 6 -24.45 7.74 -20.85
CA THR A 6 -23.49 6.95 -20.08
C THR A 6 -24.32 6.11 -19.12
N MET A 7 -24.44 4.81 -19.38
CA MET A 7 -25.07 3.89 -18.43
C MET A 7 -24.28 3.98 -17.13
N LYS A 8 -24.84 4.65 -16.11
CA LYS A 8 -24.32 4.54 -14.75
C LYS A 8 -24.32 3.07 -14.38
N VAL A 9 -23.16 2.48 -14.27
CA VAL A 9 -23.01 1.10 -13.79
C VAL A 9 -23.66 1.04 -12.41
N SER A 10 -24.84 0.42 -12.35
CA SER A 10 -25.56 0.19 -11.09
C SER A 10 -24.79 -0.88 -10.33
N ARG A 11 -23.96 -0.47 -9.36
CA ARG A 11 -23.23 -1.37 -8.49
C ARG A 11 -24.17 -1.92 -7.43
N VAL A 12 -24.20 -3.23 -7.30
CA VAL A 12 -24.91 -3.89 -6.22
C VAL A 12 -23.92 -4.11 -5.07
N ARG A 13 -24.23 -3.60 -3.88
CA ARG A 13 -23.45 -3.83 -2.67
C ARG A 13 -23.54 -5.29 -2.26
N CYS A 14 -22.45 -5.88 -1.80
CA CYS A 14 -22.34 -7.33 -1.61
C CYS A 14 -23.46 -7.95 -0.74
N ASP A 15 -23.89 -7.28 0.32
CA ASP A 15 -24.97 -7.75 1.20
C ASP A 15 -26.36 -7.82 0.54
N ARG A 16 -26.53 -7.13 -0.60
CA ARG A 16 -27.77 -7.10 -1.39
C ARG A 16 -27.76 -8.11 -2.55
N ALA A 17 -26.61 -8.75 -2.79
CA ALA A 17 -26.47 -9.76 -3.84
C ALA A 17 -27.00 -11.13 -3.38
N PRO A 18 -27.73 -11.89 -4.22
CA PRO A 18 -28.19 -13.24 -3.89
C PRO A 18 -27.07 -14.19 -3.44
N ALA A 19 -25.87 -14.05 -4.01
CA ALA A 19 -24.70 -14.85 -3.63
C ALA A 19 -24.27 -14.63 -2.16
N TRP A 20 -24.53 -13.45 -1.59
CA TRP A 20 -24.24 -13.20 -0.17
C TRP A 20 -25.05 -14.14 0.75
N ALA A 21 -26.35 -14.24 0.53
CA ALA A 21 -27.19 -15.15 1.30
C ALA A 21 -26.80 -16.62 1.09
N GLN A 22 -26.29 -16.98 -0.10
CA GLN A 22 -25.76 -18.31 -0.38
C GLN A 22 -24.44 -18.56 0.37
N LEU A 23 -23.54 -17.59 0.44
CA LEU A 23 -22.32 -17.65 1.25
C LEU A 23 -22.64 -17.80 2.74
N GLN A 24 -23.64 -17.06 3.25
CA GLN A 24 -24.08 -17.21 4.64
C GLN A 24 -24.55 -18.63 4.94
N ARG A 25 -25.38 -19.21 4.05
CA ARG A 25 -25.80 -20.62 4.20
C ARG A 25 -24.61 -21.59 4.15
N SER A 26 -23.68 -21.38 3.22
CA SER A 26 -22.48 -22.20 3.09
C SER A 26 -21.61 -22.12 4.34
N PHE A 27 -21.47 -20.91 4.91
CA PHE A 27 -20.75 -20.69 6.16
C PHE A 27 -21.41 -21.40 7.33
N ASP A 28 -22.74 -21.25 7.50
CA ASP A 28 -23.51 -21.87 8.59
C ASP A 28 -23.48 -23.40 8.53
N GLN A 29 -23.54 -23.98 7.33
CA GLN A 29 -23.54 -25.41 7.14
C GLN A 29 -22.15 -26.05 7.22
N ARG A 30 -21.12 -25.42 6.67
CA ARG A 30 -19.81 -26.03 6.47
C ARG A 30 -18.64 -25.12 6.92
N GLY A 31 -18.72 -23.82 6.66
CA GLY A 31 -17.62 -22.89 6.85
C GLY A 31 -17.17 -22.77 8.31
N LYS A 32 -18.12 -22.75 9.27
CA LYS A 32 -17.82 -22.69 10.72
C LYS A 32 -16.94 -23.84 11.20
N ASN A 33 -17.12 -25.02 10.61
CA ASN A 33 -16.45 -26.26 11.00
C ASN A 33 -15.45 -26.74 9.94
N PHE A 34 -15.11 -25.87 8.98
CA PHE A 34 -14.15 -26.22 7.93
C PHE A 34 -12.79 -26.51 8.54
N ASP A 35 -12.22 -27.68 8.24
CA ASP A 35 -10.92 -28.09 8.74
C ASP A 35 -9.95 -28.33 7.58
N LEU A 36 -8.86 -27.55 7.55
CA LEU A 36 -7.80 -27.64 6.55
C LEU A 36 -7.14 -29.01 6.51
N ARG A 37 -7.00 -29.67 7.66
CA ARG A 37 -6.38 -31.01 7.76
C ARG A 37 -7.21 -32.03 7.01
N THR A 38 -8.51 -32.02 7.24
CA THR A 38 -9.47 -32.88 6.52
C THR A 38 -9.50 -32.53 5.04
N ALA A 39 -9.50 -31.25 4.68
CA ALA A 39 -9.53 -30.81 3.29
C ALA A 39 -8.29 -31.29 2.50
N PHE A 40 -7.10 -31.23 3.10
CA PHE A 40 -5.88 -31.76 2.49
C PHE A 40 -5.84 -33.30 2.44
N ALA A 41 -6.42 -33.96 3.43
CA ALA A 41 -6.52 -35.43 3.44
C ALA A 41 -7.49 -35.95 2.36
N ALA A 42 -8.59 -35.22 2.12
CA ALA A 42 -9.60 -35.57 1.15
C ALA A 42 -9.23 -35.26 -0.31
N ASP A 43 -8.35 -34.27 -0.54
CA ASP A 43 -8.03 -33.79 -1.88
C ASP A 43 -6.49 -33.58 -2.03
N SER A 44 -5.85 -34.56 -2.67
CA SER A 44 -4.42 -34.52 -2.99
C SER A 44 -4.06 -33.43 -4.02
N GLN A 45 -5.04 -32.91 -4.78
CA GLN A 45 -4.85 -31.85 -5.77
C GLN A 45 -5.12 -30.44 -5.20
N ARG A 46 -5.49 -30.33 -3.91
CA ARG A 46 -5.83 -29.06 -3.28
C ARG A 46 -4.78 -27.96 -3.48
N PHE A 47 -3.50 -28.32 -3.36
CA PHE A 47 -2.42 -27.35 -3.63
C PHE A 47 -2.51 -26.81 -5.07
N ALA A 48 -2.59 -27.69 -6.07
CA ALA A 48 -2.67 -27.29 -7.48
C ALA A 48 -3.95 -26.49 -7.78
N ALA A 49 -5.11 -26.91 -7.20
CA ALA A 49 -6.39 -26.26 -7.42
C ALA A 49 -6.47 -24.84 -6.84
N PHE A 50 -5.79 -24.58 -5.74
CA PHE A 50 -5.85 -23.30 -5.04
C PHE A 50 -4.58 -22.45 -5.20
N SER A 51 -3.54 -22.94 -5.86
CA SER A 51 -2.34 -22.15 -6.19
C SER A 51 -2.50 -21.46 -7.54
N GLN A 52 -1.78 -20.36 -7.72
CA GLN A 52 -1.83 -19.58 -8.93
C GLN A 52 -0.52 -18.85 -9.20
N GLN A 53 -0.10 -18.85 -10.47
CA GLN A 53 0.94 -17.96 -10.95
C GLN A 53 0.29 -16.68 -11.50
N ALA A 54 0.71 -15.54 -10.99
CA ALA A 54 0.47 -14.22 -11.56
C ALA A 54 1.80 -13.60 -11.98
N PRO A 55 1.83 -12.47 -12.71
CA PRO A 55 3.09 -11.83 -13.08
C PRO A 55 4.00 -11.61 -11.87
N HIS A 56 5.19 -12.21 -11.91
CA HIS A 56 6.24 -12.16 -10.88
C HIS A 56 5.87 -12.69 -9.48
N VAL A 57 4.63 -13.16 -9.26
CA VAL A 57 4.15 -13.63 -7.94
C VAL A 57 3.47 -14.98 -8.08
N PHE A 58 3.99 -16.00 -7.42
CA PHE A 58 3.25 -17.22 -7.17
C PHE A 58 2.50 -17.11 -5.84
N ALA A 59 1.22 -17.51 -5.82
CA ALA A 59 0.39 -17.49 -4.62
C ALA A 59 -0.19 -18.87 -4.32
N ASP A 60 0.10 -19.39 -3.13
CA ASP A 60 -0.56 -20.57 -2.57
C ASP A 60 -1.70 -20.13 -1.63
N LEU A 61 -2.93 -20.34 -2.08
CA LEU A 61 -4.14 -20.10 -1.32
C LEU A 61 -4.72 -21.39 -0.72
N SER A 62 -4.04 -22.53 -0.86
CA SER A 62 -4.56 -23.84 -0.46
C SER A 62 -4.76 -23.98 1.04
N LYS A 63 -4.07 -23.18 1.86
CA LYS A 63 -4.24 -23.14 3.32
C LYS A 63 -5.26 -22.09 3.79
N ASN A 64 -6.17 -21.67 2.92
CA ASN A 64 -7.29 -20.83 3.31
C ASN A 64 -8.56 -21.67 3.59
N LEU A 65 -9.45 -21.15 4.46
CA LEU A 65 -10.67 -21.84 4.90
C LEU A 65 -11.78 -21.78 3.83
N ILE A 66 -11.48 -22.28 2.65
CA ILE A 66 -12.36 -22.33 1.49
C ILE A 66 -12.33 -23.72 0.82
N ASP A 67 -13.45 -24.14 0.27
CA ASP A 67 -13.55 -25.25 -0.69
C ASP A 67 -13.93 -24.70 -2.07
N ALA A 68 -13.98 -25.59 -3.08
CA ALA A 68 -14.35 -25.21 -4.43
C ALA A 68 -15.77 -24.60 -4.49
N GLY A 69 -16.72 -25.15 -3.73
CA GLY A 69 -18.09 -24.64 -3.70
C GLY A 69 -18.19 -23.21 -3.13
N VAL A 70 -17.45 -22.91 -2.06
CA VAL A 70 -17.34 -21.54 -1.53
C VAL A 70 -16.67 -20.63 -2.54
N GLN A 71 -15.59 -21.09 -3.19
CA GLN A 71 -14.91 -20.29 -4.23
C GLN A 71 -15.86 -19.94 -5.38
N ASP A 72 -16.66 -20.88 -5.85
CA ASP A 72 -17.61 -20.64 -6.95
C ASP A 72 -18.66 -19.60 -6.57
N VAL A 73 -19.17 -19.64 -5.33
CA VAL A 73 -20.15 -18.65 -4.85
C VAL A 73 -19.49 -17.28 -4.63
N LEU A 74 -18.23 -17.23 -4.20
CA LEU A 74 -17.46 -15.98 -4.11
C LEU A 74 -17.24 -15.36 -5.50
N LEU A 75 -16.94 -16.15 -6.51
CA LEU A 75 -16.82 -15.68 -7.89
C LEU A 75 -18.17 -15.17 -8.42
N GLU A 76 -19.27 -15.84 -8.06
CA GLU A 76 -20.60 -15.36 -8.41
C GLU A 76 -20.95 -14.04 -7.69
N LEU A 77 -20.53 -13.86 -6.43
CA LEU A 77 -20.65 -12.57 -5.73
C LEU A 77 -19.93 -11.46 -6.49
N ALA A 78 -18.71 -11.72 -6.99
CA ALA A 78 -17.98 -10.73 -7.79
C ALA A 78 -18.74 -10.32 -9.05
N ARG A 79 -19.36 -11.28 -9.76
CA ARG A 79 -20.20 -10.99 -10.95
C ARG A 79 -21.42 -10.16 -10.59
N GLN A 80 -22.16 -10.56 -9.55
CA GLN A 80 -23.37 -9.86 -9.11
C GLN A 80 -23.10 -8.45 -8.59
N CYS A 81 -21.94 -8.22 -7.96
CA CYS A 81 -21.52 -6.91 -7.51
C CYS A 81 -20.93 -6.03 -8.64
N GLY A 82 -20.76 -6.58 -9.84
CA GLY A 82 -20.22 -5.83 -10.98
C GLY A 82 -18.74 -5.46 -10.83
N VAL A 83 -17.93 -6.35 -10.25
CA VAL A 83 -16.48 -6.09 -10.02
C VAL A 83 -15.76 -5.84 -11.34
N GLU A 84 -16.06 -6.62 -12.39
CA GLU A 84 -15.44 -6.44 -13.71
C GLU A 84 -15.82 -5.11 -14.34
N GLN A 85 -17.11 -4.73 -14.30
CA GLN A 85 -17.59 -3.45 -14.81
C GLN A 85 -16.94 -2.27 -14.06
N HIS A 86 -16.74 -2.39 -12.74
CA HIS A 86 -16.09 -1.36 -11.95
C HIS A 86 -14.59 -1.27 -12.25
N ARG A 87 -13.93 -2.40 -12.47
CA ARG A 87 -12.56 -2.49 -12.99
C ARG A 87 -12.45 -1.78 -14.34
N ASP A 88 -13.35 -2.10 -15.26
CA ASP A 88 -13.34 -1.53 -16.61
C ASP A 88 -13.57 -0.01 -16.56
N ALA A 89 -14.45 0.49 -15.68
CA ALA A 89 -14.65 1.90 -15.41
C ALA A 89 -13.37 2.59 -14.86
N LEU A 90 -12.62 1.93 -13.97
CA LEU A 90 -11.33 2.41 -13.48
C LEU A 90 -10.36 2.60 -14.66
N PHE A 91 -10.17 1.57 -15.49
CA PHE A 91 -9.25 1.63 -16.63
C PHE A 91 -9.73 2.53 -17.77
N ALA A 92 -11.03 2.83 -17.83
CA ALA A 92 -11.59 3.84 -18.72
C ALA A 92 -11.42 5.28 -18.23
N GLY A 93 -10.91 5.48 -16.99
CA GLY A 93 -10.73 6.81 -16.42
C GLY A 93 -12.03 7.49 -16.00
N GLU A 94 -13.06 6.70 -15.69
CA GLU A 94 -14.32 7.25 -15.18
C GLU A 94 -14.13 7.82 -13.75
N ALA A 95 -14.99 8.77 -13.36
CA ALA A 95 -14.95 9.39 -12.03
C ALA A 95 -15.47 8.42 -10.94
N ILE A 96 -14.74 7.34 -10.68
CA ILE A 96 -15.11 6.32 -9.71
C ILE A 96 -14.87 6.75 -8.25
N ASN A 97 -14.03 7.72 -7.99
CA ASN A 97 -13.94 8.41 -6.69
C ASN A 97 -15.09 9.41 -6.58
N ARG A 98 -16.24 8.91 -6.16
CA ARG A 98 -17.52 9.67 -6.21
C ARG A 98 -17.59 10.82 -5.22
N THR A 99 -17.01 10.69 -4.03
CA THR A 99 -17.06 11.70 -2.97
C THR A 99 -16.25 12.95 -3.32
N GLU A 100 -15.22 12.81 -4.15
CA GLU A 100 -14.41 13.92 -4.65
C GLU A 100 -14.67 14.22 -6.14
N ASN A 101 -15.54 13.46 -6.81
CA ASN A 101 -15.85 13.55 -8.25
C ASN A 101 -14.60 13.52 -9.13
N ARG A 102 -13.72 12.54 -8.91
CA ARG A 102 -12.44 12.39 -9.60
C ARG A 102 -12.31 11.01 -10.24
N ALA A 103 -11.57 10.95 -11.35
CA ALA A 103 -11.05 9.70 -11.87
C ALA A 103 -10.00 9.12 -10.91
N VAL A 104 -9.71 7.83 -11.07
CA VAL A 104 -8.64 7.12 -10.37
C VAL A 104 -7.78 6.44 -11.42
N MET A 105 -6.67 7.07 -11.78
CA MET A 105 -5.88 6.64 -12.93
C MET A 105 -4.40 6.38 -12.57
N HIS A 106 -4.11 6.04 -11.32
CA HIS A 106 -2.74 5.75 -10.90
C HIS A 106 -2.06 4.64 -11.72
N PHE A 107 -2.82 3.75 -12.38
CA PHE A 107 -2.31 2.77 -13.33
C PHE A 107 -1.60 3.43 -14.54
N LEU A 108 -1.99 4.65 -14.95
CA LEU A 108 -1.31 5.36 -16.04
C LEU A 108 0.14 5.72 -15.70
N LEU A 109 0.46 5.91 -14.41
CA LEU A 109 1.81 6.24 -13.97
C LEU A 109 2.82 5.12 -14.27
N ARG A 110 2.36 3.90 -14.50
CA ARG A 110 3.18 2.71 -14.79
C ARG A 110 2.95 2.11 -16.17
N LYS A 111 1.98 2.66 -16.91
CA LYS A 111 1.69 2.22 -18.26
C LYS A 111 2.84 2.59 -19.21
N PRO A 112 3.34 1.65 -20.04
CA PRO A 112 4.31 1.97 -21.09
C PRO A 112 3.68 2.87 -22.14
N VAL A 113 4.48 3.80 -22.68
CA VAL A 113 4.05 4.67 -23.77
C VAL A 113 4.33 3.95 -25.10
N PRO A 114 3.35 3.85 -26.01
CA PRO A 114 3.58 3.31 -27.34
C PRO A 114 4.66 4.09 -28.09
N ALA A 115 5.51 3.41 -28.84
CA ALA A 115 6.55 4.05 -29.65
C ALA A 115 5.97 4.98 -30.74
N GLN A 116 4.74 4.72 -31.17
CA GLN A 116 3.97 5.58 -32.06
C GLN A 116 2.59 5.82 -31.44
N TYR A 117 2.21 7.07 -31.37
CA TYR A 117 0.87 7.47 -30.93
C TYR A 117 -0.08 7.32 -32.14
N GLU A 118 -0.91 6.27 -32.12
CA GLU A 118 -2.07 6.23 -33.01
C GLU A 118 -3.07 7.30 -32.58
N PRO A 119 -3.77 7.99 -33.51
CA PRO A 119 -4.82 8.93 -33.15
C PRO A 119 -5.89 8.20 -32.31
N ALA A 120 -6.03 8.59 -31.08
CA ALA A 120 -7.00 7.98 -30.18
C ALA A 120 -8.42 8.25 -30.66
N GLN A 121 -9.29 7.24 -30.57
CA GLN A 121 -10.74 7.46 -30.72
C GLN A 121 -11.20 8.47 -29.64
N GLU A 122 -12.24 9.26 -29.94
CA GLU A 122 -12.76 10.32 -29.04
C GLU A 122 -12.96 9.83 -27.60
N ALA A 123 -13.44 8.61 -27.42
CA ALA A 123 -13.67 7.99 -26.11
C ALA A 123 -12.39 7.70 -25.30
N THR A 124 -11.22 7.58 -25.93
CA THR A 124 -9.94 7.29 -25.28
C THR A 124 -8.97 8.47 -25.32
N LYS A 125 -9.36 9.58 -25.90
CA LYS A 125 -8.53 10.77 -26.10
C LYS A 125 -8.02 11.34 -24.77
N ASN A 126 -8.88 11.42 -23.76
CA ASN A 126 -8.51 11.94 -22.44
C ASN A 126 -7.41 11.07 -21.79
N ILE A 127 -7.54 9.74 -21.84
CA ILE A 127 -6.52 8.80 -21.33
C ILE A 127 -5.19 8.96 -22.07
N ALA A 128 -5.22 9.11 -23.40
CA ALA A 128 -4.03 9.30 -24.22
C ALA A 128 -3.32 10.62 -23.90
N ASP A 129 -4.08 11.69 -23.68
CA ASP A 129 -3.54 13.01 -23.32
C ASP A 129 -2.91 12.99 -21.92
N GLU A 130 -3.57 12.36 -20.94
CA GLU A 130 -3.00 12.19 -19.60
C GLU A 130 -1.74 11.31 -19.62
N LEU A 131 -1.73 10.22 -20.39
CA LEU A 131 -0.54 9.36 -20.51
C LEU A 131 0.66 10.11 -21.11
N ARG A 132 0.43 11.03 -22.06
CA ARG A 132 1.49 11.88 -22.60
C ARG A 132 2.09 12.80 -21.53
N LYS A 133 1.25 13.47 -20.76
CA LYS A 133 1.70 14.32 -19.63
C LYS A 133 2.49 13.51 -18.60
N VAL A 134 2.02 12.30 -18.28
CA VAL A 134 2.73 11.37 -17.38
C VAL A 134 4.11 11.08 -17.91
N GLU A 135 4.25 10.76 -19.21
CA GLU A 135 5.55 10.45 -19.81
C GLU A 135 6.49 11.66 -19.82
N GLU A 136 5.99 12.84 -20.13
CA GLU A 136 6.78 14.08 -20.08
C GLU A 136 7.34 14.31 -18.69
N THR A 137 6.50 14.24 -17.64
CA THR A 137 6.93 14.39 -16.25
C THR A 137 7.89 13.28 -15.83
N ARG A 138 7.59 12.02 -16.16
CA ARG A 138 8.44 10.87 -15.84
C ARG A 138 9.81 11.01 -16.48
N ARG A 139 9.89 11.43 -17.76
CA ARG A 139 11.15 11.65 -18.45
C ARG A 139 11.99 12.74 -17.80
N ALA A 140 11.37 13.87 -17.46
CA ALA A 140 12.05 14.98 -16.78
C ALA A 140 12.56 14.55 -15.39
N MET A 141 11.73 13.87 -14.59
CA MET A 141 12.08 13.36 -13.28
C MET A 141 13.24 12.35 -13.34
N LEU A 142 13.18 11.40 -14.28
CA LEU A 142 14.24 10.39 -14.43
C LEU A 142 15.55 10.97 -14.95
N ALA A 143 15.48 11.98 -15.83
CA ALA A 143 16.68 12.72 -16.26
C ALA A 143 17.32 13.44 -15.08
N TYR A 144 16.53 14.10 -14.24
CA TYR A 144 17.02 14.74 -13.01
C TYR A 144 17.60 13.72 -12.03
N ALA A 145 16.93 12.57 -11.84
CA ALA A 145 17.46 11.50 -11.00
C ALA A 145 18.87 11.06 -11.45
N GLU A 146 19.09 10.88 -12.78
CA GLU A 146 20.41 10.51 -13.31
C GLU A 146 21.44 11.66 -13.17
N GLN A 147 21.03 12.91 -13.27
CA GLN A 147 21.90 14.06 -12.97
C GLN A 147 22.39 14.02 -11.51
N VAL A 148 21.46 13.87 -10.56
CA VAL A 148 21.80 13.74 -9.13
C VAL A 148 22.69 12.53 -8.87
N ARG A 149 22.44 11.41 -9.56
CA ARG A 149 23.26 10.19 -9.46
C ARG A 149 24.70 10.40 -9.96
N ALA A 150 24.86 11.17 -11.03
CA ALA A 150 26.16 11.49 -11.64
C ALA A 150 26.93 12.60 -10.91
N ASP A 151 26.26 13.35 -10.04
CA ASP A 151 26.89 14.43 -9.29
C ASP A 151 27.58 13.88 -8.02
N ASP A 152 28.88 13.73 -8.06
CA ASP A 152 29.69 13.24 -6.93
C ASP A 152 29.69 14.18 -5.72
N ALA A 153 29.32 15.47 -5.90
CA ALA A 153 29.21 16.41 -4.80
C ALA A 153 28.01 16.09 -3.89
N ILE A 154 26.92 15.56 -4.43
CA ILE A 154 25.74 15.17 -3.64
C ILE A 154 25.91 13.75 -3.11
N THR A 155 25.96 13.58 -1.80
CA THR A 155 26.10 12.29 -1.11
C THR A 155 24.84 11.88 -0.34
N ASP A 156 24.05 12.86 0.11
CA ASP A 156 22.88 12.66 0.93
C ASP A 156 21.60 13.18 0.26
N ILE A 157 20.59 12.37 0.22
CA ILE A 157 19.26 12.74 -0.25
C ILE A 157 18.29 12.63 0.92
N VAL A 158 17.66 13.73 1.32
CA VAL A 158 16.71 13.77 2.44
C VAL A 158 15.31 13.98 1.89
N ASN A 159 14.49 12.94 1.90
CA ASN A 159 13.08 13.02 1.52
C ASN A 159 12.25 13.48 2.72
N ILE A 160 11.64 14.65 2.64
CA ILE A 160 10.74 15.20 3.67
C ILE A 160 9.30 15.08 3.16
N GLY A 161 8.53 14.16 3.74
CA GLY A 161 7.16 13.89 3.35
C GLY A 161 6.50 12.92 4.31
N ILE A 162 5.17 12.90 4.38
CA ILE A 162 4.42 12.07 5.31
C ILE A 162 3.37 11.22 4.58
N GLY A 163 2.96 10.10 5.19
CA GLY A 163 1.96 9.20 4.63
C GLY A 163 2.40 8.60 3.30
N GLY A 164 1.64 8.82 2.21
CA GLY A 164 1.98 8.29 0.88
C GLY A 164 3.27 8.86 0.28
N SER A 165 3.71 10.04 0.75
CA SER A 165 4.98 10.65 0.34
C SER A 165 6.20 10.11 1.11
N ASP A 166 5.99 9.20 2.08
CA ASP A 166 7.03 8.54 2.87
C ASP A 166 6.97 7.02 2.73
N LEU A 167 5.85 6.41 3.13
CA LEU A 167 5.74 4.95 3.32
C LEU A 167 6.09 4.14 2.08
N GLY A 168 5.58 4.53 0.91
CA GLY A 168 5.88 3.86 -0.36
C GLY A 168 7.34 4.02 -0.76
N PRO A 169 7.85 5.25 -0.92
CA PRO A 169 9.25 5.51 -1.25
C PRO A 169 10.25 4.87 -0.27
N GLN A 170 10.03 4.97 1.04
CA GLN A 170 10.87 4.36 2.06
C GLN A 170 10.89 2.83 1.94
N MET A 171 9.71 2.21 1.83
CA MET A 171 9.59 0.76 1.70
C MET A 171 10.32 0.25 0.47
N VAL A 172 10.14 0.88 -0.70
CA VAL A 172 10.78 0.47 -1.95
C VAL A 172 12.28 0.71 -1.94
N THR A 173 12.74 1.85 -1.43
CA THR A 173 14.18 2.14 -1.30
C THR A 173 14.89 1.11 -0.43
N LEU A 174 14.28 0.73 0.70
CA LEU A 174 14.83 -0.30 1.58
C LEU A 174 14.76 -1.70 0.97
N ALA A 175 13.66 -2.03 0.27
CA ALA A 175 13.49 -3.34 -0.36
C ALA A 175 14.47 -3.56 -1.51
N LEU A 176 14.82 -2.50 -2.23
CA LEU A 176 15.69 -2.54 -3.40
C LEU A 176 17.11 -2.00 -3.14
N ALA A 177 17.56 -1.97 -1.89
CA ALA A 177 18.87 -1.46 -1.52
C ALA A 177 20.03 -2.17 -2.26
N GLU A 178 19.84 -3.42 -2.68
CA GLU A 178 20.84 -4.16 -3.47
C GLU A 178 21.04 -3.59 -4.88
N PHE A 179 20.03 -2.89 -5.42
CA PHE A 179 20.05 -2.23 -6.71
C PHE A 179 20.59 -0.80 -6.64
N ALA A 180 20.85 -0.29 -5.44
CA ALA A 180 21.52 0.99 -5.23
C ALA A 180 23.00 0.84 -5.58
N THR A 181 23.39 1.23 -6.80
CA THR A 181 24.75 1.06 -7.34
C THR A 181 25.73 2.15 -6.89
N LEU A 182 25.23 3.22 -6.28
CA LEU A 182 26.04 4.37 -5.87
C LEU A 182 26.01 4.54 -4.35
N ALA A 183 27.09 5.09 -3.80
CA ALA A 183 27.25 5.34 -2.36
C ALA A 183 26.44 6.55 -1.86
N LYS A 184 25.27 6.83 -2.44
CA LYS A 184 24.37 7.89 -1.99
C LYS A 184 23.47 7.37 -0.88
N ARG A 185 23.34 8.15 0.20
CA ARG A 185 22.49 7.81 1.34
C ARG A 185 21.13 8.47 1.16
N VAL A 186 20.07 7.69 1.20
CA VAL A 186 18.70 8.22 1.15
C VAL A 186 18.09 8.15 2.54
N HIS A 187 17.76 9.32 3.09
CA HIS A 187 17.12 9.51 4.38
C HIS A 187 15.64 9.86 4.18
N PHE A 188 14.79 9.41 5.10
CA PHE A 188 13.36 9.72 5.11
C PHE A 188 13.03 10.40 6.44
N VAL A 189 12.37 11.56 6.34
CA VAL A 189 11.91 12.37 7.47
C VAL A 189 10.41 12.59 7.29
N SER A 190 9.62 12.05 8.19
CA SER A 190 8.15 12.08 8.06
C SER A 190 7.45 12.71 9.26
N ASN A 191 7.95 12.45 10.47
CA ASN A 191 7.31 12.92 11.69
C ASN A 191 7.65 14.40 11.96
N VAL A 192 6.70 15.12 12.55
CA VAL A 192 6.92 16.50 13.06
C VAL A 192 7.79 16.52 14.33
N ASP A 193 8.08 15.36 14.92
CA ASP A 193 9.06 15.25 16.00
C ASP A 193 10.45 15.67 15.49
N GLY A 194 10.91 16.83 15.94
CA GLY A 194 12.20 17.40 15.52
C GLY A 194 13.40 16.49 15.78
N GLN A 195 13.31 15.49 16.63
CA GLN A 195 14.40 14.53 16.86
C GLN A 195 14.70 13.68 15.62
N GLU A 196 13.68 13.35 14.81
CA GLU A 196 13.88 12.60 13.56
C GLU A 196 14.72 13.42 12.56
N LEU A 197 14.32 14.67 12.30
CA LEU A 197 15.06 15.55 11.40
C LEU A 197 16.46 15.85 11.95
N ALA A 198 16.59 16.18 13.24
CA ALA A 198 17.88 16.50 13.86
C ALA A 198 18.88 15.34 13.75
N ALA A 199 18.41 14.09 13.94
CA ALA A 199 19.26 12.90 13.81
C ALA A 199 19.76 12.69 12.37
N VAL A 200 18.96 13.06 11.36
CA VAL A 200 19.37 13.02 9.95
C VAL A 200 20.36 14.14 9.65
N LEU A 201 20.04 15.39 10.04
CA LEU A 201 20.91 16.56 9.77
C LEU A 201 22.29 16.42 10.40
N ALA A 202 22.40 15.79 11.56
CA ALA A 202 23.69 15.49 12.22
C ALA A 202 24.62 14.60 11.37
N GLN A 203 24.11 13.89 10.36
CA GLN A 203 24.87 13.05 9.45
C GLN A 203 25.12 13.70 8.09
N CYS A 204 24.55 14.87 7.86
CA CYS A 204 24.56 15.60 6.59
C CYS A 204 25.50 16.80 6.63
N ARG A 205 25.87 17.28 5.44
CA ARG A 205 26.57 18.56 5.24
C ARG A 205 25.80 19.36 4.20
N PRO A 206 25.62 20.69 4.37
CA PRO A 206 24.82 21.52 3.46
C PRO A 206 25.25 21.34 2.00
N GLU A 207 26.55 21.43 1.74
CA GLU A 207 27.14 21.40 0.40
C GLU A 207 26.99 20.06 -0.33
N SER A 208 26.65 19.00 0.38
CA SER A 208 26.52 17.65 -0.20
C SER A 208 25.13 17.02 -0.01
N THR A 209 24.16 17.80 0.43
CA THR A 209 22.79 17.30 0.72
C THR A 209 21.78 17.85 -0.27
N LEU A 210 20.93 16.98 -0.81
CA LEU A 210 19.75 17.33 -1.59
C LEU A 210 18.48 17.03 -0.77
N PHE A 211 17.64 18.03 -0.57
CA PHE A 211 16.34 17.90 0.08
C PHE A 211 15.22 17.76 -0.96
N LEU A 212 14.38 16.73 -0.80
CA LEU A 212 13.18 16.49 -1.61
C LEU A 212 11.95 16.80 -0.76
N ILE A 213 11.25 17.89 -1.05
CA ILE A 213 10.06 18.29 -0.30
C ILE A 213 8.83 17.69 -0.97
N ALA A 214 8.30 16.61 -0.40
CA ALA A 214 7.24 15.79 -0.96
C ALA A 214 5.87 16.13 -0.33
N SER A 215 5.15 17.09 -0.92
CA SER A 215 3.81 17.50 -0.46
C SER A 215 2.96 17.92 -1.65
N LYS A 216 1.84 17.23 -1.90
CA LYS A 216 0.95 17.51 -3.04
C LYS A 216 0.51 18.98 -3.10
N THR A 217 0.07 19.52 -1.98
CA THR A 217 -0.43 20.91 -1.86
C THR A 217 0.62 21.92 -1.44
N PHE A 218 1.78 21.43 -1.00
CA PHE A 218 2.84 22.25 -0.36
C PHE A 218 2.34 23.00 0.90
N THR A 219 1.37 22.39 1.62
CA THR A 219 0.72 22.97 2.80
C THR A 219 0.59 21.98 3.96
N THR A 220 1.05 20.74 3.79
CA THR A 220 0.99 19.71 4.85
C THR A 220 1.85 20.18 6.03
N THR A 221 1.23 20.36 7.19
CA THR A 221 1.88 21.00 8.35
C THR A 221 3.20 20.33 8.72
N GLU A 222 3.20 19.03 8.90
CA GLU A 222 4.37 18.23 9.29
C GLU A 222 5.52 18.39 8.27
N THR A 223 5.19 18.24 7.00
CA THR A 223 6.17 18.36 5.90
C THR A 223 6.76 19.78 5.84
N MET A 224 5.91 20.81 5.94
CA MET A 224 6.38 22.20 5.84
C MET A 224 7.15 22.62 7.07
N THR A 225 6.79 22.18 8.28
CA THR A 225 7.57 22.41 9.50
C THR A 225 8.98 21.83 9.36
N ASN A 226 9.10 20.58 8.93
CA ASN A 226 10.40 19.94 8.70
C ASN A 226 11.17 20.61 7.55
N ALA A 227 10.50 21.01 6.47
CA ALA A 227 11.12 21.70 5.34
C ALA A 227 11.71 23.06 5.75
N HIS A 228 10.97 23.87 6.53
CA HIS A 228 11.47 25.14 7.05
C HIS A 228 12.65 24.96 8.01
N SER A 229 12.60 23.95 8.88
CA SER A 229 13.69 23.61 9.78
C SER A 229 14.95 23.15 9.02
N ALA A 230 14.78 22.32 7.99
CA ALA A 230 15.87 21.90 7.12
C ALA A 230 16.51 23.09 6.35
N LYS A 231 15.66 24.01 5.85
CA LYS A 231 16.13 25.23 5.19
C LYS A 231 16.91 26.12 6.16
N ALA A 232 16.40 26.36 7.37
CA ALA A 232 17.09 27.18 8.38
C ALA A 232 18.44 26.56 8.77
N TRP A 233 18.50 25.22 8.93
CA TRP A 233 19.75 24.52 9.16
C TRP A 233 20.72 24.68 7.99
N PHE A 234 20.25 24.51 6.75
CA PHE A 234 21.07 24.67 5.55
C PHE A 234 21.72 26.06 5.48
N GLU A 235 20.93 27.11 5.71
CA GLU A 235 21.41 28.50 5.71
C GLU A 235 22.38 28.78 6.88
N ALA A 236 22.09 28.26 8.08
CA ALA A 236 22.93 28.47 9.28
C ALA A 236 24.29 27.77 9.18
N GLU A 237 24.36 26.61 8.53
CA GLU A 237 25.60 25.84 8.33
C GLU A 237 26.39 26.29 7.08
N GLY A 238 26.00 27.41 6.43
CA GLY A 238 26.73 28.02 5.33
C GLY A 238 26.30 27.60 3.93
N GLY A 239 25.16 26.95 3.77
CA GLY A 239 24.57 26.68 2.47
C GLY A 239 24.20 27.98 1.72
N LEU A 240 24.59 28.08 0.45
CA LEU A 240 24.50 29.36 -0.29
C LEU A 240 23.35 29.40 -1.30
N ASP A 241 22.97 28.26 -1.88
CA ASP A 241 21.99 28.20 -2.98
C ASP A 241 20.94 27.10 -2.79
N ILE A 242 19.78 27.49 -2.28
CA ILE A 242 18.65 26.62 -2.08
C ILE A 242 18.20 25.98 -3.40
N SER A 243 18.30 26.69 -4.53
CA SER A 243 17.80 26.20 -5.82
C SER A 243 18.53 24.94 -6.31
N GLN A 244 19.75 24.71 -5.87
CA GLN A 244 20.55 23.54 -6.21
C GLN A 244 20.41 22.39 -5.21
N HIS A 245 20.03 22.69 -3.97
CA HIS A 245 19.97 21.74 -2.87
C HIS A 245 18.54 21.34 -2.44
N PHE A 246 17.53 21.93 -3.08
CA PHE A 246 16.13 21.62 -2.79
C PHE A 246 15.35 21.37 -4.08
N ALA A 247 14.57 20.29 -4.10
CA ALA A 247 13.59 20.02 -5.15
C ALA A 247 12.21 19.75 -4.51
N ALA A 248 11.12 20.08 -5.20
CA ALA A 248 9.76 19.87 -4.71
C ALA A 248 8.98 18.88 -5.56
N LEU A 249 8.33 17.95 -4.89
CA LEU A 249 7.41 16.98 -5.46
C LEU A 249 5.98 17.45 -5.13
N THR A 250 5.43 18.33 -5.98
CA THR A 250 4.22 19.09 -5.65
C THR A 250 3.41 19.48 -6.88
N THR A 251 2.11 19.72 -6.70
CA THR A 251 1.25 20.38 -7.70
C THR A 251 1.26 21.91 -7.53
N ASN A 252 1.75 22.44 -6.40
CA ASN A 252 1.76 23.87 -6.08
C ASN A 252 3.12 24.49 -6.36
N VAL A 253 3.40 24.69 -7.64
CA VAL A 253 4.67 25.28 -8.12
C VAL A 253 4.88 26.71 -7.57
N ALA A 254 3.82 27.49 -7.44
CA ALA A 254 3.93 28.87 -6.92
C ALA A 254 4.44 28.89 -5.47
N ALA A 255 3.92 28.01 -4.62
CA ALA A 255 4.38 27.90 -3.22
C ALA A 255 5.82 27.38 -3.13
N ALA A 256 6.21 26.43 -3.98
CA ALA A 256 7.58 25.94 -4.04
C ALA A 256 8.56 27.05 -4.48
N ASN A 257 8.20 27.83 -5.48
CA ASN A 257 9.00 29.00 -5.92
C ASN A 257 9.13 30.06 -4.81
N ALA A 258 8.03 30.33 -4.08
CA ALA A 258 8.07 31.27 -2.94
C ALA A 258 8.96 30.76 -1.79
N PHE A 259 9.10 29.45 -1.61
CA PHE A 259 10.04 28.84 -0.67
C PHE A 259 11.51 29.00 -1.11
N GLY A 260 11.77 29.20 -2.42
CA GLY A 260 13.09 29.30 -3.05
C GLY A 260 13.44 28.10 -3.94
N ILE A 261 12.54 27.14 -4.11
CA ILE A 261 12.77 25.93 -4.91
C ILE A 261 12.39 26.20 -6.35
N GLN A 262 13.32 25.94 -7.29
CA GLN A 262 13.11 26.09 -8.73
C GLN A 262 12.83 24.75 -9.41
N THR A 263 13.43 23.67 -8.92
CA THR A 263 13.23 22.32 -9.45
C THR A 263 11.96 21.69 -8.89
N THR A 264 10.95 21.52 -9.73
CA THR A 264 9.64 20.99 -9.31
C THR A 264 9.18 19.86 -10.23
N PHE A 265 8.61 18.81 -9.65
CA PHE A 265 7.97 17.72 -10.37
C PHE A 265 6.54 17.56 -9.87
N GLY A 266 5.58 17.69 -10.78
CA GLY A 266 4.16 17.59 -10.47
C GLY A 266 3.62 16.18 -10.58
N PHE A 267 2.39 16.02 -10.10
CA PHE A 267 1.55 14.86 -10.33
C PHE A 267 0.09 15.31 -10.36
N TRP A 268 -0.87 14.41 -10.51
CA TRP A 268 -2.23 14.75 -10.90
C TRP A 268 -3.23 14.59 -9.75
N ASP A 269 -4.36 15.27 -9.83
CA ASP A 269 -5.44 15.18 -8.83
C ASP A 269 -6.04 13.78 -8.73
N TRP A 270 -6.02 13.03 -9.83
CA TRP A 270 -6.45 11.64 -9.87
C TRP A 270 -5.47 10.65 -9.23
N VAL A 271 -4.35 11.13 -8.68
CA VAL A 271 -3.40 10.33 -7.87
C VAL A 271 -3.68 10.55 -6.40
N GLY A 272 -4.19 9.54 -5.71
CA GLY A 272 -4.28 9.52 -4.25
C GLY A 272 -2.90 9.36 -3.60
N GLY A 273 -2.72 9.92 -2.39
CA GLY A 273 -1.42 9.90 -1.68
C GLY A 273 -0.83 8.50 -1.54
N ARG A 274 -1.60 7.52 -1.06
CA ARG A 274 -1.17 6.12 -0.87
C ARG A 274 -0.95 5.32 -2.17
N PHE A 275 -1.32 5.90 -3.32
CA PHE A 275 -1.10 5.37 -4.67
C PHE A 275 -0.05 6.16 -5.45
N SER A 276 0.68 7.09 -4.80
CA SER A 276 1.52 8.07 -5.48
C SER A 276 2.96 7.62 -5.73
N LEU A 277 3.39 6.49 -5.20
CA LEU A 277 4.74 5.92 -5.36
C LEU A 277 5.25 5.96 -6.83
N TRP A 278 4.35 5.71 -7.76
CA TRP A 278 4.63 5.60 -9.20
C TRP A 278 4.82 6.95 -9.91
N SER A 279 4.47 8.06 -9.22
CA SER A 279 4.55 9.45 -9.71
C SER A 279 5.91 10.08 -9.38
N ALA A 280 5.98 11.41 -9.44
CA ALA A 280 7.12 12.19 -8.97
C ALA A 280 7.53 11.88 -7.52
N ILE A 281 6.58 11.43 -6.68
CA ILE A 281 6.85 10.96 -5.31
C ILE A 281 7.87 9.81 -5.26
N GLY A 282 8.04 9.07 -6.36
CA GLY A 282 9.08 8.05 -6.50
C GLY A 282 10.49 8.56 -6.79
N LEU A 283 10.72 9.86 -6.85
CA LEU A 283 12.05 10.42 -7.15
C LEU A 283 13.17 9.90 -6.24
N PRO A 284 13.02 9.79 -4.91
CA PRO A 284 14.08 9.22 -4.05
C PRO A 284 14.39 7.77 -4.42
N VAL A 285 13.38 6.99 -4.84
CA VAL A 285 13.59 5.63 -5.35
C VAL A 285 14.37 5.65 -6.67
N ALA A 286 13.99 6.53 -7.62
CA ALA A 286 14.67 6.66 -8.90
C ALA A 286 16.14 7.08 -8.72
N ILE A 287 16.43 7.96 -7.76
CA ILE A 287 17.82 8.31 -7.40
C ILE A 287 18.56 7.09 -6.83
N ALA A 288 17.91 6.31 -5.97
CA ALA A 288 18.54 5.14 -5.34
C ALA A 288 18.90 4.06 -6.37
N ILE A 289 17.93 3.61 -7.18
CA ILE A 289 18.08 2.44 -8.07
C ILE A 289 18.31 2.78 -9.55
N GLY A 290 18.35 4.07 -9.90
CA GLY A 290 18.51 4.55 -11.27
C GLY A 290 17.24 4.50 -12.11
N ALA A 291 17.27 5.23 -13.23
CA ALA A 291 16.13 5.33 -14.14
C ALA A 291 15.73 3.97 -14.74
N ALA A 292 16.68 3.10 -15.00
CA ALA A 292 16.40 1.74 -15.50
C ALA A 292 15.66 0.91 -14.45
N GLY A 293 16.17 0.86 -13.22
CA GLY A 293 15.54 0.14 -12.12
C GLY A 293 14.13 0.68 -11.79
N PHE A 294 13.94 2.00 -11.86
CA PHE A 294 12.61 2.58 -11.68
C PHE A 294 11.63 2.20 -12.80
N ARG A 295 12.11 2.18 -14.07
CA ARG A 295 11.29 1.68 -15.19
C ARG A 295 10.93 0.20 -15.04
N ASP A 296 11.84 -0.63 -14.55
CA ASP A 296 11.56 -2.05 -14.27
C ASP A 296 10.51 -2.21 -13.16
N LEU A 297 10.56 -1.37 -12.11
CA LEU A 297 9.53 -1.31 -11.07
C LEU A 297 8.15 -1.00 -11.68
N LEU A 298 8.07 0.00 -12.55
CA LEU A 298 6.83 0.36 -13.25
C LEU A 298 6.37 -0.77 -14.18
N ALA A 299 7.27 -1.41 -14.90
CA ALA A 299 6.95 -2.51 -15.82
C ALA A 299 6.36 -3.72 -15.09
N GLY A 300 6.92 -4.11 -13.95
CA GLY A 300 6.37 -5.18 -13.13
C GLY A 300 4.97 -4.86 -12.61
N ALA A 301 4.76 -3.62 -12.16
CA ALA A 301 3.45 -3.17 -11.72
C ALA A 301 2.43 -3.15 -12.88
N ASN A 302 2.83 -2.67 -14.06
CA ASN A 302 1.99 -2.69 -15.26
C ASN A 302 1.64 -4.12 -15.71
N ALA A 303 2.56 -5.07 -15.56
CA ALA A 303 2.24 -6.48 -15.86
C ALA A 303 1.10 -7.00 -14.95
N MET A 304 1.08 -6.59 -13.68
CA MET A 304 -0.02 -6.92 -12.77
C MET A 304 -1.32 -6.15 -13.11
N ASP A 305 -1.23 -4.90 -13.62
CA ASP A 305 -2.39 -4.16 -14.14
C ASP A 305 -3.04 -4.92 -15.30
N GLU A 306 -2.25 -5.37 -16.25
CA GLU A 306 -2.75 -6.13 -17.38
C GLU A 306 -3.34 -7.48 -16.96
N HIS A 307 -2.73 -8.16 -15.99
CA HIS A 307 -3.30 -9.36 -15.39
C HIS A 307 -4.66 -9.07 -14.74
N PHE A 308 -4.76 -8.02 -13.92
CA PHE A 308 -6.02 -7.62 -13.29
C PHE A 308 -7.08 -7.26 -14.33
N ARG A 309 -6.70 -6.55 -15.40
CA ARG A 309 -7.59 -6.12 -16.46
C ARG A 309 -8.13 -7.26 -17.32
N THR A 310 -7.30 -8.27 -17.62
CA THR A 310 -7.59 -9.25 -18.69
C THR A 310 -7.80 -10.67 -18.22
N ALA A 311 -7.28 -11.07 -17.06
CA ALA A 311 -7.43 -12.44 -16.60
C ALA A 311 -8.89 -12.77 -16.26
N PRO A 312 -9.37 -13.97 -16.59
CA PRO A 312 -10.69 -14.43 -16.16
C PRO A 312 -10.85 -14.40 -14.64
N LEU A 313 -12.05 -14.13 -14.12
CA LEU A 313 -12.32 -13.99 -12.68
C LEU A 313 -11.67 -15.08 -11.82
N ALA A 314 -11.81 -16.35 -12.20
CA ALA A 314 -11.27 -17.49 -11.45
C ALA A 314 -9.73 -17.55 -11.45
N GLN A 315 -9.08 -16.86 -12.40
CA GLN A 315 -7.63 -16.81 -12.57
C GLN A 315 -7.06 -15.42 -12.26
N ASN A 316 -7.88 -14.49 -11.80
CA ASN A 316 -7.49 -13.13 -11.47
C ASN A 316 -7.10 -13.06 -9.99
N LEU A 317 -5.79 -13.07 -9.72
CA LEU A 317 -5.29 -13.16 -8.34
C LEU A 317 -5.77 -12.00 -7.45
N PRO A 318 -5.72 -10.71 -7.87
CA PRO A 318 -6.31 -9.62 -7.10
C PRO A 318 -7.78 -9.84 -6.72
N ILE A 319 -8.60 -10.34 -7.66
CA ILE A 319 -10.01 -10.62 -7.41
C ILE A 319 -10.19 -11.75 -6.40
N ARG A 320 -9.44 -12.85 -6.54
CA ARG A 320 -9.49 -13.96 -5.58
C ARG A 320 -9.12 -13.53 -4.17
N LEU A 321 -8.11 -12.67 -4.02
CA LEU A 321 -7.69 -12.14 -2.73
C LEU A 321 -8.73 -11.19 -2.12
N GLY A 322 -9.30 -10.27 -2.91
CA GLY A 322 -10.37 -9.39 -2.44
C GLY A 322 -11.64 -10.13 -2.02
N LEU A 323 -11.95 -11.25 -2.69
CA LEU A 323 -13.04 -12.14 -2.29
C LEU A 323 -12.73 -12.87 -0.97
N LEU A 324 -11.48 -13.27 -0.74
CA LEU A 324 -11.04 -13.81 0.56
C LEU A 324 -11.15 -12.77 1.69
N ASP A 325 -10.91 -11.49 1.42
CA ASP A 325 -11.10 -10.42 2.42
C ASP A 325 -12.55 -10.38 2.88
N VAL A 326 -13.51 -10.41 1.93
CA VAL A 326 -14.94 -10.44 2.24
C VAL A 326 -15.31 -11.72 2.99
N TRP A 327 -14.81 -12.88 2.57
CA TRP A 327 -15.09 -14.16 3.22
C TRP A 327 -14.63 -14.17 4.67
N TYR A 328 -13.41 -13.72 4.93
CA TYR A 328 -12.85 -13.69 6.27
C TYR A 328 -13.47 -12.62 7.15
N ARG A 329 -13.65 -11.41 6.61
CA ARG A 329 -14.14 -10.29 7.40
C ARG A 329 -15.62 -10.43 7.74
N ASN A 330 -16.44 -10.85 6.77
CA ASN A 330 -17.89 -10.77 6.88
C ASN A 330 -18.55 -12.10 7.30
N PHE A 331 -17.93 -13.25 7.04
CA PHE A 331 -18.50 -14.55 7.41
C PHE A 331 -17.74 -15.18 8.58
N HIS A 332 -16.41 -15.21 8.55
CA HIS A 332 -15.61 -15.70 9.67
C HIS A 332 -15.45 -14.69 10.81
N GLY A 333 -15.71 -13.41 10.60
CA GLY A 333 -15.55 -12.34 11.58
C GLY A 333 -14.10 -12.07 11.99
N PHE A 334 -13.12 -12.40 11.14
CA PHE A 334 -11.72 -12.15 11.46
C PHE A 334 -11.42 -10.65 11.38
N ALA A 335 -11.05 -10.07 12.52
CA ALA A 335 -10.89 -8.63 12.67
C ALA A 335 -9.52 -8.11 12.23
N SER A 336 -8.54 -9.00 12.05
CA SER A 336 -7.19 -8.60 11.66
C SER A 336 -6.53 -9.61 10.72
N ARG A 337 -5.48 -9.18 10.03
CA ARG A 337 -4.64 -9.97 9.14
C ARG A 337 -3.16 -9.63 9.39
N CYS A 338 -2.34 -10.67 9.55
CA CYS A 338 -0.91 -10.53 9.78
C CYS A 338 -0.13 -10.64 8.47
N ILE A 339 0.74 -9.69 8.19
CA ILE A 339 1.66 -9.69 7.05
C ILE A 339 3.05 -10.08 7.56
N ALA A 340 3.55 -11.23 7.15
CA ALA A 340 4.80 -11.82 7.62
C ALA A 340 5.81 -11.98 6.47
N PRO A 341 6.54 -10.94 6.06
CA PRO A 341 7.58 -11.07 5.05
C PRO A 341 8.79 -11.81 5.62
N TYR A 342 9.12 -12.96 5.05
CA TYR A 342 10.35 -13.69 5.32
C TYR A 342 11.45 -13.21 4.36
N SER A 343 11.71 -11.91 4.46
CA SER A 343 12.72 -11.18 3.70
C SER A 343 13.00 -9.87 4.43
N SER A 344 14.19 -9.70 4.96
CA SER A 344 14.59 -8.48 5.69
C SER A 344 14.43 -7.19 4.84
N PRO A 345 14.75 -7.20 3.53
CA PRO A 345 14.46 -6.05 2.67
C PRO A 345 12.99 -5.60 2.70
N LEU A 346 12.03 -6.52 2.83
CA LEU A 346 10.59 -6.23 2.88
C LEU A 346 10.07 -5.82 4.27
N ARG A 347 10.94 -5.49 5.23
CA ARG A 347 10.54 -5.18 6.62
C ARG A 347 9.54 -4.03 6.76
N ARG A 348 9.47 -3.11 5.80
CA ARG A 348 8.51 -2.00 5.78
C ARG A 348 7.22 -2.29 4.99
N LEU A 349 7.13 -3.45 4.36
CA LEU A 349 5.93 -3.87 3.62
C LEU A 349 4.65 -3.86 4.50
N PRO A 350 4.65 -4.38 5.74
CA PRO A 350 3.46 -4.31 6.59
C PRO A 350 2.99 -2.88 6.82
N ALA A 351 3.89 -1.94 7.12
CA ALA A 351 3.55 -0.53 7.36
C ALA A 351 2.99 0.17 6.11
N PHE A 352 3.55 -0.13 4.93
CA PHE A 352 3.02 0.37 3.66
C PHE A 352 1.59 -0.16 3.40
N LEU A 353 1.36 -1.46 3.61
CA LEU A 353 0.05 -2.09 3.40
C LEU A 353 -0.99 -1.62 4.43
N GLN A 354 -0.57 -1.23 5.65
CA GLN A 354 -1.46 -0.61 6.63
C GLN A 354 -2.15 0.62 6.04
N GLN A 355 -1.37 1.56 5.51
CA GLN A 355 -1.95 2.75 4.88
C GLN A 355 -2.76 2.38 3.64
N LEU A 356 -2.19 1.57 2.76
CA LEU A 356 -2.84 1.20 1.51
C LEU A 356 -4.25 0.64 1.73
N GLU A 357 -4.43 -0.28 2.68
CA GLU A 357 -5.71 -0.94 2.90
C GLU A 357 -6.60 -0.25 3.93
N MET A 358 -6.06 0.09 5.11
CA MET A 358 -6.90 0.60 6.20
C MET A 358 -7.41 2.01 5.91
N GLU A 359 -6.61 2.87 5.28
CA GLU A 359 -7.05 4.20 4.85
C GLU A 359 -8.04 4.12 3.69
N SER A 360 -7.85 3.17 2.76
CA SER A 360 -8.77 2.96 1.64
C SER A 360 -10.10 2.38 2.08
N ASN A 361 -10.09 1.31 2.85
CA ASN A 361 -11.25 0.45 3.10
C ASN A 361 -11.76 0.49 4.54
N GLY A 362 -11.12 1.21 5.46
CA GLY A 362 -11.62 1.45 6.81
C GLY A 362 -12.76 2.45 6.78
N LYS A 363 -13.90 2.08 6.18
CA LYS A 363 -15.06 2.96 5.96
C LYS A 363 -16.30 2.39 6.64
N ARG A 364 -17.16 3.29 7.14
CA ARG A 364 -18.41 2.95 7.82
C ARG A 364 -19.66 3.15 6.94
N VAL A 365 -19.52 3.86 5.84
CA VAL A 365 -20.59 4.16 4.90
C VAL A 365 -20.25 3.69 3.50
N ASP A 366 -21.26 3.38 2.70
CA ASP A 366 -21.07 3.09 1.28
C ASP A 366 -20.83 4.38 0.46
N ALA A 367 -20.59 4.22 -0.84
CA ALA A 367 -20.33 5.33 -1.75
C ALA A 367 -21.51 6.30 -1.91
N SER A 368 -22.69 5.99 -1.38
CA SER A 368 -23.88 6.88 -1.34
C SER A 368 -24.09 7.52 0.03
N GLY A 369 -23.28 7.17 1.04
CA GLY A 369 -23.37 7.68 2.41
C GLY A 369 -24.27 6.84 3.32
N GLU A 370 -24.77 5.69 2.87
CA GLU A 370 -25.57 4.77 3.68
C GLU A 370 -24.70 3.99 4.65
N LEU A 371 -25.11 3.87 5.91
CA LEU A 371 -24.42 3.06 6.92
C LEU A 371 -24.38 1.60 6.48
N LEU A 372 -23.21 0.99 6.63
CA LEU A 372 -23.01 -0.42 6.33
C LEU A 372 -23.50 -1.29 7.49
N PRO A 373 -24.26 -2.36 7.21
CA PRO A 373 -24.71 -3.32 8.22
C PRO A 373 -23.65 -4.40 8.54
N PHE A 374 -22.45 -4.28 7.97
CA PHE A 374 -21.35 -5.24 8.11
C PHE A 374 -20.01 -4.50 8.27
N ASP A 375 -19.00 -5.25 8.66
CA ASP A 375 -17.64 -4.74 8.84
C ASP A 375 -16.88 -4.65 7.50
N THR A 376 -15.98 -3.68 7.40
CA THR A 376 -15.05 -3.52 6.27
C THR A 376 -13.62 -3.86 6.71
N SER A 377 -12.63 -3.33 6.06
CA SER A 377 -11.19 -3.57 6.26
C SER A 377 -10.79 -4.23 7.58
N PRO A 378 -10.05 -5.33 7.58
CA PRO A 378 -9.41 -5.83 8.79
C PRO A 378 -8.29 -4.86 9.23
N VAL A 379 -7.87 -4.96 10.47
CA VAL A 379 -6.63 -4.32 10.94
C VAL A 379 -5.43 -5.09 10.37
N LEU A 380 -4.56 -4.42 9.63
CA LEU A 380 -3.31 -4.98 9.15
C LEU A 380 -2.19 -4.70 10.14
N TRP A 381 -1.37 -5.71 10.37
CA TRP A 381 -0.18 -5.63 11.20
C TRP A 381 0.80 -6.73 10.84
N GLY A 382 2.03 -6.62 11.30
CA GLY A 382 3.01 -7.68 11.06
C GLY A 382 4.43 -7.18 11.18
N GLU A 383 5.35 -8.13 11.16
CA GLU A 383 6.79 -7.95 11.23
C GLU A 383 7.49 -9.00 10.37
N PRO A 384 8.73 -8.76 9.96
CA PRO A 384 9.50 -9.78 9.24
C PRO A 384 9.64 -11.08 10.05
N GLY A 385 9.52 -12.21 9.40
CA GLY A 385 10.07 -13.45 9.91
C GLY A 385 11.62 -13.43 9.79
N THR A 386 12.34 -13.95 10.76
CA THR A 386 11.93 -14.72 11.96
C THR A 386 11.59 -13.85 13.19
N ASN A 387 11.81 -12.54 13.14
CA ASN A 387 11.57 -11.63 14.28
C ASN A 387 10.14 -11.78 14.84
N GLY A 388 9.12 -11.75 13.98
CA GLY A 388 7.72 -11.92 14.36
C GLY A 388 7.45 -13.21 15.14
N GLN A 389 8.19 -14.31 14.85
CA GLN A 389 8.06 -15.58 15.57
C GLN A 389 8.36 -15.41 17.06
N HIS A 390 9.31 -14.54 17.39
CA HIS A 390 9.73 -14.27 18.77
C HIS A 390 8.93 -13.12 19.43
N ALA A 391 8.00 -12.51 18.69
CA ALA A 391 7.19 -11.41 19.21
C ALA A 391 5.72 -11.82 19.47
N TYR A 392 5.04 -12.42 18.48
CA TYR A 392 3.60 -12.64 18.56
C TYR A 392 3.09 -13.98 18.00
N PHE A 393 3.93 -14.86 17.47
CA PHE A 393 3.47 -16.14 16.97
C PHE A 393 2.89 -17.04 18.06
N GLN A 394 3.21 -16.81 19.31
CA GLN A 394 2.53 -17.44 20.45
C GLN A 394 1.00 -17.23 20.35
N MET A 395 0.57 -16.00 20.10
CA MET A 395 -0.85 -15.66 19.92
C MET A 395 -1.42 -16.29 18.64
N LEU A 396 -0.67 -16.27 17.54
CA LEU A 396 -1.13 -16.86 16.28
C LEU A 396 -1.38 -18.36 16.40
N HIS A 397 -0.58 -19.08 17.17
CA HIS A 397 -0.71 -20.53 17.38
C HIS A 397 -1.73 -20.91 18.45
N GLN A 398 -1.72 -20.24 19.61
CA GLN A 398 -2.46 -20.66 20.79
C GLN A 398 -3.48 -19.61 21.29
N GLY A 399 -3.52 -18.42 20.69
CA GLY A 399 -4.49 -17.38 21.06
C GLY A 399 -5.91 -17.77 20.68
N THR A 400 -6.87 -17.12 21.32
CA THR A 400 -8.32 -17.34 21.13
C THR A 400 -8.84 -16.78 19.80
N SER A 401 -8.18 -15.73 19.26
CA SER A 401 -8.54 -15.14 17.98
C SER A 401 -7.83 -15.85 16.82
N VAL A 402 -8.56 -16.09 15.73
CA VAL A 402 -7.97 -16.57 14.48
C VAL A 402 -7.55 -15.38 13.64
N VAL A 403 -6.28 -15.35 13.25
CA VAL A 403 -5.71 -14.31 12.41
C VAL A 403 -5.15 -14.96 11.14
N PRO A 404 -5.70 -14.67 9.96
CA PRO A 404 -5.09 -15.09 8.68
C PRO A 404 -3.68 -14.50 8.57
N VAL A 405 -2.71 -15.34 8.16
CA VAL A 405 -1.32 -14.91 7.98
C VAL A 405 -0.95 -14.92 6.51
N GLU A 406 -0.36 -13.85 6.03
CA GLU A 406 0.20 -13.75 4.69
C GLU A 406 1.73 -13.81 4.77
N PHE A 407 2.29 -14.93 4.39
CA PHE A 407 3.73 -15.11 4.25
C PHE A 407 4.17 -14.55 2.90
N VAL A 408 5.24 -13.77 2.89
CA VAL A 408 5.90 -13.31 1.66
C VAL A 408 7.35 -13.79 1.71
N ALA A 409 7.74 -14.64 0.78
CA ALA A 409 9.08 -15.18 0.71
C ALA A 409 9.68 -15.00 -0.69
N VAL A 410 11.00 -15.05 -0.75
CA VAL A 410 11.78 -14.93 -1.99
C VAL A 410 12.53 -16.26 -2.19
N LYS A 411 12.41 -16.87 -3.36
CA LYS A 411 13.02 -18.16 -3.65
C LYS A 411 14.55 -18.09 -3.71
N LYS A 412 15.10 -17.03 -4.31
CA LYS A 412 16.53 -16.79 -4.42
C LYS A 412 16.86 -15.44 -3.81
N ALA A 413 17.69 -15.41 -2.80
CA ALA A 413 18.28 -14.18 -2.28
C ALA A 413 19.49 -13.78 -3.12
N ALA A 414 19.55 -12.51 -3.54
CA ALA A 414 20.68 -12.02 -4.32
C ALA A 414 21.98 -12.00 -3.50
N LYS A 415 21.88 -11.60 -2.21
CA LYS A 415 22.99 -11.64 -1.25
C LYS A 415 22.54 -12.36 0.02
N SER A 416 23.20 -13.45 0.37
CA SER A 416 22.95 -14.17 1.62
C SER A 416 24.23 -14.87 2.09
N LEU A 417 24.35 -14.99 3.39
CA LEU A 417 25.41 -15.81 4.00
C LEU A 417 25.06 -17.30 3.84
N PRO A 418 26.07 -18.20 3.79
CA PRO A 418 25.85 -19.63 3.66
C PRO A 418 24.85 -20.17 4.69
N GLY A 419 23.84 -20.90 4.25
CA GLY A 419 22.81 -21.52 5.09
C GLY A 419 21.69 -20.59 5.59
N HIS A 420 21.88 -19.27 5.68
CA HIS A 420 20.88 -18.34 6.24
C HIS A 420 19.57 -18.32 5.46
N HIS A 421 19.65 -18.24 4.13
CA HIS A 421 18.45 -18.21 3.30
C HIS A 421 17.64 -19.51 3.37
N THR A 422 18.33 -20.65 3.41
CA THR A 422 17.69 -21.96 3.59
C THR A 422 16.96 -22.04 4.93
N GLN A 423 17.58 -21.57 6.02
CA GLN A 423 16.92 -21.50 7.33
C GLN A 423 15.71 -20.57 7.32
N LEU A 424 15.80 -19.41 6.66
CA LEU A 424 14.70 -18.45 6.57
C LEU A 424 13.49 -19.07 5.85
N LEU A 425 13.70 -19.70 4.69
CA LEU A 425 12.65 -20.38 3.95
C LEU A 425 12.08 -21.57 4.73
N ALA A 426 12.92 -22.37 5.37
CA ALA A 426 12.49 -23.49 6.21
C ALA A 426 11.57 -23.00 7.34
N ASN A 427 11.90 -21.88 7.99
CA ASN A 427 11.06 -21.27 9.02
C ASN A 427 9.72 -20.81 8.44
N ALA A 428 9.69 -20.10 7.30
CA ALA A 428 8.44 -19.67 6.67
C ALA A 428 7.50 -20.85 6.39
N LEU A 429 8.03 -21.89 5.76
CA LEU A 429 7.27 -23.09 5.43
C LEU A 429 6.79 -23.84 6.68
N ALA A 430 7.67 -23.97 7.69
CA ALA A 430 7.36 -24.63 8.95
C ALA A 430 6.24 -23.90 9.71
N GLN A 431 6.26 -22.57 9.75
CA GLN A 431 5.22 -21.79 10.42
C GLN A 431 3.86 -21.93 9.70
N ALA A 432 3.83 -21.83 8.37
CA ALA A 432 2.60 -22.05 7.60
C ALA A 432 2.04 -23.46 7.82
N GLN A 433 2.92 -24.47 7.89
CA GLN A 433 2.52 -25.85 8.15
C GLN A 433 2.03 -26.04 9.60
N ALA A 434 2.73 -25.48 10.58
CA ALA A 434 2.37 -25.60 12.00
C ALA A 434 1.04 -24.90 12.31
N LEU A 435 0.78 -23.73 11.75
CA LEU A 435 -0.50 -23.02 11.85
C LEU A 435 -1.66 -23.87 11.32
N MET A 436 -1.46 -24.53 10.20
CA MET A 436 -2.49 -25.41 9.62
C MET A 436 -2.68 -26.71 10.43
N ARG A 437 -1.58 -27.41 10.72
CA ARG A 437 -1.67 -28.76 11.33
C ARG A 437 -2.03 -28.73 12.81
N GLY A 438 -1.41 -27.81 13.56
CA GLY A 438 -1.45 -27.86 15.01
C GLY A 438 -0.74 -29.10 15.57
N LYS A 439 -0.87 -29.28 16.88
CA LYS A 439 -0.39 -30.45 17.62
C LYS A 439 -1.17 -30.58 18.92
N GLY A 440 -1.82 -31.70 19.13
CA GLY A 440 -2.50 -32.00 20.40
C GLY A 440 -1.51 -32.28 21.54
N ASP A 441 -1.87 -31.91 22.74
CA ASP A 441 -1.16 -32.23 23.99
C ASP A 441 -2.16 -32.48 25.11
N ALA A 442 -2.04 -33.62 25.77
CA ALA A 442 -2.93 -34.06 26.84
C ALA A 442 -2.91 -33.11 28.07
N GLY A 443 -1.78 -32.42 28.30
CA GLY A 443 -1.64 -31.45 29.38
C GLY A 443 -2.23 -30.07 29.11
N GLY A 444 -2.69 -29.79 27.89
CA GLY A 444 -3.32 -28.53 27.49
C GLY A 444 -2.35 -27.39 27.17
N HIS A 445 -1.27 -27.21 27.91
CA HIS A 445 -0.33 -26.10 27.75
C HIS A 445 0.46 -26.11 26.42
N LYS A 446 0.68 -27.28 25.85
CA LYS A 446 1.38 -27.48 24.58
C LYS A 446 0.41 -27.86 23.46
N ASN A 447 -0.86 -27.54 23.63
CA ASN A 447 -1.88 -27.76 22.60
C ASN A 447 -1.86 -26.64 21.59
N PHE A 448 -1.56 -26.98 20.34
CA PHE A 448 -1.62 -26.08 19.20
C PHE A 448 -2.88 -26.46 18.40
N HIS A 449 -3.88 -25.60 18.40
CA HIS A 449 -5.20 -25.91 17.83
C HIS A 449 -5.14 -26.27 16.33
N GLY A 450 -4.20 -25.67 15.60
CA GLY A 450 -4.14 -25.83 14.14
C GLY A 450 -5.32 -25.12 13.45
N ASN A 451 -5.57 -25.51 12.21
CA ASN A 451 -6.64 -24.96 11.37
C ASN A 451 -6.60 -23.41 11.26
N ARG A 452 -5.41 -22.83 11.36
CA ARG A 452 -5.15 -21.40 11.22
C ARG A 452 -4.82 -21.11 9.76
N PRO A 453 -5.60 -20.25 9.09
CA PRO A 453 -5.43 -20.02 7.66
C PRO A 453 -4.19 -19.19 7.34
N SER A 454 -3.60 -19.47 6.18
CA SER A 454 -2.53 -18.65 5.64
C SER A 454 -2.56 -18.62 4.10
N THR A 455 -2.06 -17.53 3.55
CA THR A 455 -1.68 -17.38 2.14
C THR A 455 -0.17 -17.30 2.06
N PHE A 456 0.43 -17.92 1.05
CA PHE A 456 1.88 -17.86 0.85
C PHE A 456 2.19 -17.26 -0.51
N PHE A 457 2.80 -16.08 -0.50
CA PHE A 457 3.33 -15.42 -1.70
C PHE A 457 4.81 -15.76 -1.85
N LEU A 458 5.18 -16.25 -3.03
CA LEU A 458 6.56 -16.60 -3.38
C LEU A 458 6.99 -15.80 -4.61
N LEU A 459 8.02 -15.00 -4.45
CA LEU A 459 8.73 -14.33 -5.54
C LEU A 459 9.95 -15.19 -5.95
N ASP A 460 10.24 -15.29 -7.24
CA ASP A 460 11.47 -15.98 -7.67
C ASP A 460 12.71 -15.24 -7.16
N GLU A 461 12.75 -13.91 -7.35
CA GLU A 461 13.78 -13.00 -6.85
C GLU A 461 13.12 -11.69 -6.45
N LEU A 462 13.68 -10.97 -5.49
CA LEU A 462 13.26 -9.62 -5.15
C LEU A 462 13.97 -8.64 -6.10
N THR A 463 13.27 -8.27 -7.17
CA THR A 463 13.73 -7.32 -8.19
C THR A 463 12.81 -6.11 -8.23
N PRO A 464 13.19 -5.01 -8.88
CA PRO A 464 12.26 -3.90 -9.10
C PRO A 464 10.94 -4.37 -9.72
N ALA A 465 10.98 -5.23 -10.74
CA ALA A 465 9.77 -5.74 -11.40
C ALA A 465 8.90 -6.60 -10.46
N SER A 466 9.49 -7.52 -9.70
CA SER A 466 8.72 -8.38 -8.79
C SER A 466 8.10 -7.59 -7.63
N LEU A 467 8.81 -6.59 -7.11
CA LEU A 467 8.28 -5.69 -6.09
C LEU A 467 7.16 -4.82 -6.65
N GLY A 468 7.33 -4.28 -7.85
CA GLY A 468 6.28 -3.51 -8.54
C GLY A 468 5.00 -4.33 -8.73
N ALA A 469 5.12 -5.57 -9.19
CA ALA A 469 3.99 -6.48 -9.34
C ALA A 469 3.31 -6.80 -8.00
N LEU A 470 4.08 -7.04 -6.93
CA LEU A 470 3.54 -7.30 -5.59
C LEU A 470 2.75 -6.11 -5.04
N ILE A 471 3.26 -4.89 -5.19
CA ILE A 471 2.57 -3.68 -4.76
C ILE A 471 1.26 -3.50 -5.54
N ALA A 472 1.30 -3.60 -6.88
CA ALA A 472 0.12 -3.46 -7.72
C ALA A 472 -0.94 -4.55 -7.43
N LEU A 473 -0.51 -5.77 -7.10
CA LEU A 473 -1.40 -6.85 -6.63
C LEU A 473 -2.23 -6.38 -5.42
N HIS A 474 -1.60 -5.77 -4.42
CA HIS A 474 -2.29 -5.30 -3.23
C HIS A 474 -3.16 -4.06 -3.51
N GLU A 475 -2.74 -3.14 -4.38
CA GLU A 475 -3.57 -2.01 -4.82
C GLU A 475 -4.88 -2.49 -5.46
N HIS A 476 -4.79 -3.46 -6.37
CA HIS A 476 -5.98 -4.03 -7.02
C HIS A 476 -6.84 -4.88 -6.06
N ARG A 477 -6.23 -5.60 -5.13
CA ARG A 477 -6.96 -6.31 -4.06
C ARG A 477 -7.82 -5.36 -3.24
N VAL A 478 -7.25 -4.24 -2.81
CA VAL A 478 -7.94 -3.20 -2.04
C VAL A 478 -9.10 -2.60 -2.85
N PHE A 479 -8.88 -2.36 -4.14
CA PHE A 479 -9.95 -1.95 -5.05
C PHE A 479 -11.08 -2.98 -5.12
N VAL A 480 -10.76 -4.27 -5.22
CA VAL A 480 -11.76 -5.34 -5.34
C VAL A 480 -12.59 -5.46 -4.07
N SER A 481 -11.97 -5.54 -2.90
CA SER A 481 -12.69 -5.62 -1.63
C SER A 481 -13.54 -4.37 -1.38
N GLY A 482 -13.02 -3.17 -1.66
CA GLY A 482 -13.80 -1.93 -1.62
C GLY A 482 -14.96 -1.90 -2.61
N SER A 483 -14.76 -2.47 -3.81
CA SER A 483 -15.82 -2.62 -4.83
C SER A 483 -16.95 -3.52 -4.34
N LEU A 484 -16.64 -4.66 -3.73
CA LEU A 484 -17.60 -5.60 -3.16
C LEU A 484 -18.39 -4.97 -2.02
N TRP A 485 -17.71 -4.31 -1.08
CA TRP A 485 -18.35 -3.60 0.04
C TRP A 485 -19.15 -2.36 -0.40
N GLY A 486 -18.99 -1.92 -1.65
CA GLY A 486 -19.69 -0.74 -2.19
C GLY A 486 -19.19 0.58 -1.63
N ILE A 487 -18.01 0.62 -1.04
CA ILE A 487 -17.40 1.80 -0.42
C ILE A 487 -16.58 2.63 -1.41
N ASN A 488 -16.21 3.86 -1.03
CA ASN A 488 -15.22 4.65 -1.75
C ASN A 488 -13.82 4.44 -1.16
N SER A 489 -12.96 3.71 -1.89
CA SER A 489 -11.61 3.38 -1.46
C SER A 489 -10.57 4.49 -1.70
N PHE A 490 -10.94 5.63 -2.29
CA PHE A 490 -9.99 6.62 -2.82
C PHE A 490 -10.03 7.97 -2.12
N ASP A 491 -10.89 8.14 -1.12
CA ASP A 491 -10.90 9.28 -0.20
C ASP A 491 -10.36 8.92 1.19
N GLN A 492 -10.24 9.90 2.09
CA GLN A 492 -9.73 9.74 3.45
C GLN A 492 -10.32 10.77 4.44
N TRP A 493 -11.63 11.00 4.41
CA TRP A 493 -12.30 12.00 5.26
C TRP A 493 -12.03 11.81 6.76
N GLY A 494 -11.76 10.57 7.21
CA GLY A 494 -11.52 10.25 8.61
C GLY A 494 -10.30 10.93 9.23
N VAL A 495 -9.35 11.43 8.44
CA VAL A 495 -8.15 12.12 8.95
C VAL A 495 -8.31 13.64 9.04
N GLU A 496 -9.41 14.23 8.53
CA GLU A 496 -9.54 15.68 8.43
C GLU A 496 -9.87 16.34 9.78
N LEU A 497 -10.73 15.72 10.60
CA LEU A 497 -11.10 16.25 11.90
C LEU A 497 -9.89 16.43 12.83
N GLY A 498 -9.00 15.44 12.87
CA GLY A 498 -7.79 15.50 13.69
C GLY A 498 -6.89 16.69 13.34
N LYS A 499 -6.75 17.03 12.06
CA LYS A 499 -5.96 18.18 11.59
C LYS A 499 -6.55 19.52 12.07
N VAL A 500 -7.88 19.65 12.05
CA VAL A 500 -8.56 20.87 12.53
C VAL A 500 -8.33 21.04 14.03
N LEU A 501 -8.55 19.96 14.80
CA LEU A 501 -8.38 20.00 16.26
C LEU A 501 -6.91 20.19 16.67
N ALA A 502 -5.95 19.65 15.90
CA ALA A 502 -4.53 19.82 16.17
C ALA A 502 -4.11 21.31 16.13
N LYS A 503 -4.58 22.08 15.15
CA LYS A 503 -4.31 23.52 15.06
C LYS A 503 -4.89 24.31 16.25
N GLU A 504 -6.09 23.90 16.70
CA GLU A 504 -6.70 24.50 17.89
C GLU A 504 -5.87 24.20 19.14
N MET A 505 -5.44 22.94 19.32
CA MET A 505 -4.61 22.53 20.44
C MET A 505 -3.23 23.19 20.44
N GLU A 506 -2.61 23.38 19.29
CA GLU A 506 -1.34 24.10 19.15
C GLU A 506 -1.44 25.54 19.69
N ALA A 507 -2.52 26.26 19.33
CA ALA A 507 -2.76 27.60 19.86
C ALA A 507 -2.97 27.60 21.38
N ARG A 508 -3.69 26.61 21.91
CA ARG A 508 -3.94 26.44 23.36
C ARG A 508 -2.69 26.06 24.13
N LEU A 509 -1.80 25.26 23.55
CA LEU A 509 -0.48 24.95 24.13
C LEU A 509 0.39 26.20 24.29
N GLY A 510 0.22 27.22 23.43
CA GLY A 510 0.91 28.51 23.55
C GLY A 510 0.37 29.40 24.68
N THR A 511 -0.91 29.25 25.07
CA THR A 511 -1.59 30.14 26.03
C THR A 511 -1.95 29.47 27.36
N GLY A 512 -2.03 28.14 27.41
CA GLY A 512 -2.53 27.39 28.56
C GLY A 512 -4.06 27.44 28.72
N ASP A 513 -4.81 27.99 27.74
CA ASP A 513 -6.27 28.13 27.81
C ASP A 513 -6.98 26.80 27.63
N ALA A 514 -7.61 26.30 28.69
CA ALA A 514 -8.37 25.05 28.71
C ALA A 514 -9.89 25.28 28.59
N ALA A 515 -10.36 26.50 28.37
CA ALA A 515 -11.80 26.80 28.33
C ALA A 515 -12.52 26.03 27.19
N GLY A 516 -13.61 25.37 27.51
CA GLY A 516 -14.45 24.61 26.56
C GLY A 516 -13.89 23.25 26.13
N LEU A 517 -12.74 22.81 26.64
CA LEU A 517 -12.23 21.46 26.44
C LEU A 517 -12.95 20.46 27.35
N ASP A 518 -12.98 19.20 26.93
CA ASP A 518 -13.36 18.10 27.82
C ASP A 518 -12.37 17.96 28.99
N GLY A 519 -12.80 17.32 30.08
CA GLY A 519 -12.00 17.24 31.32
C GLY A 519 -10.65 16.53 31.17
N SER A 520 -10.51 15.59 30.22
CA SER A 520 -9.23 14.92 29.94
C SER A 520 -8.27 15.84 29.19
N SER A 521 -8.73 16.45 28.10
CA SER A 521 -7.92 17.39 27.30
C SER A 521 -7.48 18.59 28.13
N ALA A 522 -8.40 19.17 28.94
CA ALA A 522 -8.08 20.28 29.84
C ALA A 522 -7.02 19.88 30.88
N GLY A 523 -7.19 18.73 31.53
CA GLY A 523 -6.25 18.22 32.51
C GLY A 523 -4.86 17.93 31.95
N LEU A 524 -4.78 17.34 30.75
CA LEU A 524 -3.51 17.09 30.06
C LEU A 524 -2.83 18.39 29.64
N LEU A 525 -3.58 19.36 29.10
CA LEU A 525 -3.07 20.67 28.73
C LEU A 525 -2.42 21.37 29.95
N GLN A 526 -3.12 21.35 31.10
CA GLN A 526 -2.59 21.91 32.34
C GLN A 526 -1.30 21.21 32.79
N LYS A 527 -1.22 19.89 32.67
CA LYS A 527 -0.01 19.12 33.04
C LYS A 527 1.17 19.42 32.13
N ILE A 528 0.92 19.61 30.85
CA ILE A 528 1.96 19.95 29.85
C ILE A 528 2.43 21.41 30.05
N TYR A 529 1.49 22.32 30.34
CA TYR A 529 1.76 23.76 30.50
C TYR A 529 2.39 24.10 31.85
N ALA A 530 2.08 23.34 32.90
CA ALA A 530 2.69 23.51 34.23
C ALA A 530 4.19 23.19 34.14
N LYS A 531 5.03 24.24 34.27
CA LYS A 531 6.50 24.14 34.34
C LYS A 531 6.95 23.55 35.68
#